data_1bc7924c0d8bcee8db02575cf65300f9
#
_entry.id   1bc7924c0d8bcee8db02575cf65300f9
#
_cell.length_a   1.000
_cell.length_b   1.000
_cell.length_c   1.000
_cell.angle_alpha   90.00
_cell.angle_beta   90.00
_cell.angle_gamma   90.00
#
_symmetry.space_group_name_H-M   'P 1'
#
loop_
_entity.id
_entity.type
_entity.pdbx_description
1 polymer ?
#
loop_
_entity_poly.entity_id
_entity_poly.type
_entity_poly.pdbx_seq_one_letter_code
_entity_poly.pdbx_strand_id
1 'polypeptide(L)'
;MPRYTRRISGVPVRARSLPELSLVFPNNRVRLFDVLPTGWDKGCAALELARALGLTPDEVAVFGDSDNDLPMIDAVPNSVAVANANEAVTAAARWHIGAAADDAVAGALHQIAACAATGEMPSFMSQMDTAGFDVTNV
;
A
#
# COMPACT_ATOMS: atom_id res chain seq x y z
N MET A 1 -9.38 -13.58 -11.75
CA MET A 1 -9.08 -13.35 -10.33
C MET A 1 -8.82 -14.68 -9.65
N PRO A 2 -7.63 -15.02 -9.18
CA PRO A 2 -7.40 -16.25 -8.43
C PRO A 2 -8.07 -16.10 -7.06
N ARG A 3 -9.07 -16.93 -6.79
CA ARG A 3 -9.67 -17.06 -5.45
C ARG A 3 -8.67 -17.79 -4.57
N TYR A 4 -8.00 -17.06 -3.70
CA TYR A 4 -7.17 -17.63 -2.65
C TYR A 4 -8.07 -18.27 -1.59
N THR A 5 -8.39 -19.55 -1.77
CA THR A 5 -9.06 -20.36 -0.76
C THR A 5 -8.02 -21.01 0.15
N ARG A 6 -7.49 -20.28 1.11
CA ARG A 6 -6.74 -20.89 2.22
C ARG A 6 -7.70 -21.50 3.21
N ARG A 7 -7.60 -22.81 3.45
CA ARG A 7 -8.25 -23.48 4.59
C ARG A 7 -7.57 -23.03 5.88
N ILE A 8 -8.25 -22.22 6.68
CA ILE A 8 -7.85 -21.96 8.05
C ILE A 8 -8.60 -22.97 8.92
N SER A 9 -7.87 -23.91 9.50
CA SER A 9 -8.40 -24.79 10.53
C SER A 9 -8.72 -23.92 11.76
N GLY A 10 -10.02 -23.83 12.13
CA GLY A 10 -10.48 -23.13 13.33
C GLY A 10 -11.28 -21.85 13.12
N VAL A 11 -11.45 -21.36 11.89
CA VAL A 11 -12.41 -20.27 11.63
C VAL A 11 -13.81 -20.87 11.53
N PRO A 12 -14.80 -20.37 12.31
CA PRO A 12 -16.17 -20.84 12.21
C PRO A 12 -16.67 -20.74 10.77
N VAL A 13 -17.18 -21.83 10.24
CA VAL A 13 -17.71 -21.97 8.87
C VAL A 13 -18.77 -20.89 8.53
N ARG A 14 -19.38 -20.27 9.54
CA ARG A 14 -20.40 -19.22 9.38
C ARG A 14 -19.87 -17.94 8.71
N ALA A 15 -18.61 -17.57 8.89
CA ALA A 15 -18.04 -16.38 8.24
C ALA A 15 -17.88 -16.57 6.71
N ARG A 16 -17.90 -17.81 6.22
CA ARG A 16 -17.79 -18.14 4.79
C ARG A 16 -19.12 -18.10 4.03
N SER A 17 -20.22 -18.03 4.74
CA SER A 17 -21.57 -18.12 4.16
C SER A 17 -22.27 -16.76 4.05
N LEU A 18 -21.59 -15.68 4.38
CA LEU A 18 -22.11 -14.32 4.25
C LEU A 18 -21.54 -13.69 2.96
N PRO A 19 -22.32 -13.62 1.88
CA PRO A 19 -21.85 -13.12 0.57
C PRO A 19 -21.47 -11.64 0.60
N GLU A 20 -21.99 -10.90 1.58
CA GLU A 20 -21.72 -9.48 1.80
C GLU A 20 -20.39 -9.19 2.51
N LEU A 21 -19.70 -10.24 3.00
CA LEU A 21 -18.43 -10.10 3.72
C LEU A 21 -17.28 -10.82 3.02
N SER A 22 -16.11 -10.25 3.09
CA SER A 22 -14.85 -10.82 2.65
C SER A 22 -13.82 -10.87 3.77
N LEU A 23 -12.93 -11.87 3.71
CA LEU A 23 -11.81 -12.02 4.64
C LEU A 23 -10.54 -11.57 3.93
N VAL A 24 -9.84 -10.61 4.52
CA VAL A 24 -8.58 -10.07 4.02
C VAL A 24 -7.46 -10.45 4.99
N PHE A 25 -6.40 -11.06 4.45
CA PHE A 25 -5.25 -11.49 5.23
C PHE A 25 -4.11 -10.50 4.98
N PRO A 26 -3.58 -9.83 6.02
CA PRO A 26 -2.51 -8.85 5.84
C PRO A 26 -1.22 -9.49 5.32
N ASN A 27 -0.94 -10.74 5.73
CA ASN A 27 0.20 -11.50 5.21
C ASN A 27 0.05 -12.99 5.51
N ASN A 28 1.00 -13.80 5.03
CA ASN A 28 1.04 -15.26 5.20
C ASN A 28 1.55 -15.74 6.56
N ARG A 29 2.10 -14.86 7.39
CA ARG A 29 2.86 -15.20 8.60
C ARG A 29 2.04 -15.11 9.86
N VAL A 30 0.99 -14.30 9.89
CA VAL A 30 0.12 -14.12 11.05
C VAL A 30 -1.23 -14.81 10.84
N ARG A 31 -1.77 -15.35 11.93
CA ARG A 31 -3.12 -15.92 11.96
C ARG A 31 -4.15 -14.83 12.28
N LEU A 32 -4.07 -13.74 11.56
CA LEU A 32 -4.95 -12.59 11.69
C LEU A 32 -5.65 -12.36 10.34
N PHE A 33 -6.87 -11.90 10.37
CA PHE A 33 -7.61 -11.48 9.19
C PHE A 33 -8.56 -10.35 9.55
N ASP A 34 -8.82 -9.50 8.59
CA ASP A 34 -9.82 -8.46 8.65
C ASP A 34 -11.12 -8.95 7.99
N VAL A 35 -12.25 -8.55 8.54
CA VAL A 35 -13.58 -8.81 7.95
C VAL A 35 -14.06 -7.50 7.35
N LEU A 36 -14.22 -7.47 6.04
CA LEU A 36 -14.62 -6.29 5.30
C LEU A 36 -15.89 -6.55 4.50
N PRO A 37 -16.67 -5.53 4.15
CA PRO A 37 -17.71 -5.66 3.16
C PRO A 37 -17.14 -6.17 1.83
N THR A 38 -17.86 -7.05 1.15
CA THR A 38 -17.42 -7.57 -0.15
C THR A 38 -17.22 -6.45 -1.15
N GLY A 39 -16.07 -6.47 -1.82
CA GLY A 39 -15.67 -5.43 -2.76
C GLY A 39 -14.99 -4.20 -2.14
N TRP A 40 -14.82 -4.19 -0.82
CA TRP A 40 -14.04 -3.16 -0.13
C TRP A 40 -12.65 -3.65 0.23
N ASP A 41 -11.68 -2.76 0.05
CA ASP A 41 -10.27 -2.94 0.39
C ASP A 41 -9.64 -1.57 0.75
N LYS A 42 -8.36 -1.54 1.05
CA LYS A 42 -7.66 -0.30 1.39
C LYS A 42 -7.59 0.68 0.20
N GLY A 43 -7.56 0.18 -1.03
CA GLY A 43 -7.57 1.01 -2.24
C GLY A 43 -8.88 1.76 -2.40
N CYS A 44 -10.00 1.04 -2.32
CA CYS A 44 -11.34 1.66 -2.33
C CYS A 44 -11.48 2.69 -1.22
N ALA A 45 -11.03 2.37 0.00
CA ALA A 45 -11.12 3.28 1.13
C ALA A 45 -10.28 4.56 0.94
N ALA A 46 -9.05 4.43 0.41
CA ALA A 46 -8.19 5.57 0.12
C ALA A 46 -8.80 6.50 -0.93
N LEU A 47 -9.34 5.95 -2.02
CA LEU A 47 -9.98 6.73 -3.08
C LEU A 47 -11.28 7.39 -2.60
N GLU A 48 -12.11 6.71 -1.80
CA GLU A 48 -13.32 7.31 -1.24
C GLU A 48 -13.00 8.44 -0.26
N LEU A 49 -11.96 8.29 0.57
CA LEU A 49 -11.49 9.35 1.45
C LEU A 49 -10.99 10.56 0.66
N ALA A 50 -10.17 10.34 -0.37
CA ALA A 50 -9.71 11.41 -1.26
C ALA A 50 -10.90 12.17 -1.86
N ARG A 51 -11.86 11.44 -2.43
CA ARG A 51 -13.09 12.02 -3.00
C ARG A 51 -13.88 12.84 -1.98
N ALA A 52 -14.04 12.33 -0.76
CA ALA A 52 -14.76 13.01 0.32
C ALA A 52 -14.08 14.32 0.75
N LEU A 53 -12.74 14.38 0.62
CA LEU A 53 -11.94 15.56 0.90
C LEU A 53 -11.81 16.51 -0.31
N GLY A 54 -12.37 16.16 -1.46
CA GLY A 54 -12.26 16.95 -2.70
C GLY A 54 -10.88 16.86 -3.34
N LEU A 55 -10.11 15.80 -3.04
CA LEU A 55 -8.77 15.56 -3.58
C LEU A 55 -8.82 14.58 -4.76
N THR A 56 -7.90 14.76 -5.68
CA THR A 56 -7.60 13.78 -6.73
C THR A 56 -6.61 12.72 -6.21
N PRO A 57 -6.52 11.53 -6.82
CA PRO A 57 -5.55 10.51 -6.41
C PRO A 57 -4.09 10.98 -6.47
N ASP A 58 -3.76 11.92 -7.36
CA ASP A 58 -2.41 12.50 -7.48
C ASP A 58 -2.03 13.41 -6.30
N GLU A 59 -3.02 13.87 -5.53
CA GLU A 59 -2.83 14.71 -4.35
C GLU A 59 -2.75 13.88 -3.06
N VAL A 60 -2.76 12.56 -3.16
CA VAL A 60 -2.73 11.62 -2.04
C VAL A 60 -1.45 10.80 -2.09
N ALA A 61 -0.82 10.59 -0.93
CA ALA A 61 0.26 9.63 -0.76
C ALA A 61 -0.19 8.49 0.16
N VAL A 62 0.18 7.26 -0.18
CA VAL A 62 -0.10 6.06 0.62
C VAL A 62 1.18 5.32 0.95
N PHE A 63 1.22 4.70 2.14
CA PHE A 63 2.35 3.93 2.62
C PHE A 63 1.92 2.50 2.90
N GLY A 64 2.74 1.52 2.51
CA GLY A 64 2.40 0.11 2.69
C GLY A 64 3.61 -0.78 2.93
N ASP A 65 3.34 -1.96 3.51
CA ASP A 65 4.34 -2.99 3.81
C ASP A 65 3.88 -4.42 3.54
N SER A 66 2.58 -4.66 3.42
CA SER A 66 1.98 -6.01 3.43
C SER A 66 0.95 -6.21 2.32
N ASP A 67 0.55 -7.47 2.08
CA ASP A 67 -0.35 -7.85 0.97
C ASP A 67 -1.70 -7.11 0.99
N ASN A 68 -2.22 -6.77 2.17
CA ASN A 68 -3.47 -6.01 2.29
C ASN A 68 -3.33 -4.53 1.90
N ASP A 69 -2.11 -4.03 1.68
CA ASP A 69 -1.83 -2.68 1.21
C ASP A 69 -1.77 -2.60 -0.33
N LEU A 70 -1.55 -3.73 -1.02
CA LEU A 70 -1.45 -3.76 -2.48
C LEU A 70 -2.59 -3.03 -3.20
N PRO A 71 -3.87 -3.18 -2.81
CA PRO A 71 -4.94 -2.45 -3.47
C PRO A 71 -4.79 -0.92 -3.41
N MET A 72 -4.28 -0.36 -2.32
CA MET A 72 -4.07 1.10 -2.25
C MET A 72 -2.76 1.52 -2.93
N ILE A 73 -1.72 0.68 -2.91
CA ILE A 73 -0.47 0.89 -3.65
C ILE A 73 -0.75 0.95 -5.15
N ASP A 74 -1.61 0.08 -5.67
CA ASP A 74 -2.01 0.05 -7.08
C ASP A 74 -2.95 1.21 -7.47
N ALA A 75 -3.81 1.65 -6.53
CA ALA A 75 -4.85 2.63 -6.81
C ALA A 75 -4.35 4.09 -6.73
N VAL A 76 -3.29 4.37 -5.97
CA VAL A 76 -2.79 5.72 -5.70
C VAL A 76 -1.43 5.92 -6.35
N PRO A 77 -1.26 6.91 -7.27
CA PRO A 77 0.00 7.15 -7.98
C PRO A 77 1.20 7.44 -7.06
N ASN A 78 0.99 8.12 -5.93
CA ASN A 78 2.06 8.40 -4.97
C ASN A 78 2.12 7.31 -3.89
N SER A 79 2.36 6.09 -4.32
CA SER A 79 2.49 4.91 -3.45
C SER A 79 3.94 4.74 -2.98
N VAL A 80 4.11 4.44 -1.69
CA VAL A 80 5.40 4.39 -1.00
C VAL A 80 5.54 3.06 -0.24
N ALA A 81 6.58 2.31 -0.51
CA ALA A 81 6.96 1.13 0.26
C ALA A 81 8.03 1.47 1.31
N VAL A 82 7.88 0.93 2.51
CA VAL A 82 8.94 0.94 3.52
C VAL A 82 9.98 -0.15 3.22
N ALA A 83 11.23 0.01 3.67
CA ALA A 83 12.32 -0.92 3.36
C ALA A 83 12.08 -2.36 3.87
N ASN A 84 11.26 -2.54 4.88
CA ASN A 84 10.86 -3.85 5.38
C ASN A 84 9.54 -4.37 4.79
N ALA A 85 9.02 -3.75 3.72
CA ALA A 85 7.85 -4.24 2.99
C ALA A 85 8.13 -5.60 2.35
N ASN A 86 7.09 -6.36 2.07
CA ASN A 86 7.22 -7.60 1.31
C ASN A 86 7.54 -7.31 -0.16
N GLU A 87 8.00 -8.34 -0.86
CA GLU A 87 8.46 -8.23 -2.25
C GLU A 87 7.38 -7.67 -3.19
N ALA A 88 6.13 -8.08 -3.01
CA ALA A 88 5.02 -7.63 -3.86
C ALA A 88 4.73 -6.14 -3.70
N VAL A 89 4.71 -5.63 -2.47
CA VAL A 89 4.54 -4.20 -2.18
C VAL A 89 5.74 -3.40 -2.65
N THR A 90 6.96 -3.90 -2.42
CA THR A 90 8.20 -3.27 -2.90
C THR A 90 8.22 -3.14 -4.43
N ALA A 91 7.78 -4.17 -5.14
CA ALA A 91 7.74 -4.15 -6.60
C ALA A 91 6.63 -3.25 -7.18
N ALA A 92 5.50 -3.09 -6.47
CA ALA A 92 4.35 -2.33 -6.95
C ALA A 92 4.45 -0.83 -6.62
N ALA A 93 5.09 -0.47 -5.50
CA ALA A 93 5.18 0.91 -5.05
C ALA A 93 6.09 1.76 -5.94
N ARG A 94 5.66 2.99 -6.19
CA ARG A 94 6.43 3.95 -6.99
C ARG A 94 7.65 4.49 -6.26
N TRP A 95 7.56 4.68 -4.94
CA TRP A 95 8.60 5.30 -4.12
C TRP A 95 9.00 4.38 -2.97
N HIS A 96 10.22 4.55 -2.49
CA HIS A 96 10.78 3.74 -1.42
C HIS A 96 11.42 4.62 -0.35
N ILE A 97 11.23 4.25 0.92
CA ILE A 97 11.81 4.94 2.09
C ILE A 97 12.49 3.93 3.02
N GLY A 98 13.12 4.41 4.07
CA GLY A 98 13.74 3.57 5.10
C GLY A 98 12.75 2.63 5.81
N ALA A 99 13.26 1.83 6.75
CA ALA A 99 12.42 0.88 7.48
C ALA A 99 11.42 1.58 8.41
N ALA A 100 10.26 0.97 8.60
CA ALA A 100 9.22 1.49 9.50
C ALA A 100 9.73 1.60 10.96
N ALA A 101 10.60 0.69 11.39
CA ALA A 101 11.21 0.72 12.73
C ALA A 101 12.17 1.91 12.96
N ASP A 102 12.61 2.57 11.90
CA ASP A 102 13.50 3.73 11.92
C ASP A 102 12.73 5.06 11.73
N ASP A 103 11.44 5.09 12.03
CA ASP A 103 10.55 6.25 11.88
C ASP A 103 10.52 6.84 10.45
N ALA A 104 10.80 6.03 9.44
CA ALA A 104 10.92 6.47 8.05
C ALA A 104 9.62 7.10 7.52
N VAL A 105 8.45 6.59 7.94
CA VAL A 105 7.15 7.18 7.57
C VAL A 105 6.98 8.56 8.16
N ALA A 106 7.34 8.76 9.44
CA ALA A 106 7.30 10.08 10.08
C ALA A 106 8.24 11.07 9.38
N GLY A 107 9.45 10.62 9.01
CA GLY A 107 10.40 11.40 8.22
C GLY A 107 9.84 11.81 6.85
N ALA A 108 9.20 10.89 6.16
CA ALA A 108 8.55 11.16 4.86
C ALA A 108 7.41 12.17 4.99
N LEU A 109 6.55 12.03 6.02
CA LEU A 109 5.46 12.98 6.29
C LEU A 109 5.99 14.38 6.61
N HIS A 110 7.08 14.50 7.39
CA HIS A 110 7.73 15.80 7.62
C HIS A 110 8.25 16.43 6.33
N GLN A 111 8.86 15.66 5.44
CA GLN A 111 9.31 16.15 4.13
C GLN A 111 8.12 16.62 3.27
N ILE A 112 7.05 15.84 3.21
CA ILE A 112 5.83 16.23 2.47
C ILE A 112 5.28 17.55 3.01
N ALA A 113 5.16 17.70 4.34
CA ALA A 113 4.64 18.90 4.96
C ALA A 113 5.52 20.13 4.71
N ALA A 114 6.85 19.98 4.77
CA ALA A 114 7.79 21.04 4.50
C ALA A 114 7.74 21.48 3.03
N CYS A 115 7.69 20.53 2.09
CA CYS A 115 7.64 20.79 0.66
C CYS A 115 6.29 21.37 0.21
N ALA A 116 5.20 21.04 0.87
CA ALA A 116 3.89 21.61 0.57
C ALA A 116 3.85 23.14 0.70
N ALA A 117 4.68 23.71 1.58
CA ALA A 117 4.78 25.18 1.76
C ALA A 117 5.62 25.86 0.67
N THR A 118 6.55 25.15 0.03
CA THR A 118 7.48 25.67 -0.97
C THR A 118 7.14 25.27 -2.41
N GLY A 119 6.24 24.29 -2.58
CA GLY A 119 5.93 23.71 -3.88
C GLY A 119 7.03 22.77 -4.42
N GLU A 120 8.01 22.43 -3.59
CA GLU A 120 9.07 21.49 -3.93
C GLU A 120 8.61 20.05 -3.76
N MET A 121 9.35 19.12 -4.35
CA MET A 121 9.08 17.69 -4.21
C MET A 121 9.88 17.09 -3.06
N PRO A 122 9.30 16.23 -2.21
CA PRO A 122 10.05 15.53 -1.17
C PRO A 122 11.25 14.76 -1.77
N SER A 123 12.37 14.72 -1.06
CA SER A 123 13.61 14.14 -1.60
C SER A 123 13.47 12.64 -1.97
N PHE A 124 12.67 11.87 -1.23
CA PHE A 124 12.40 10.48 -1.56
C PHE A 124 11.55 10.29 -2.83
N MET A 125 10.80 11.31 -3.25
CA MET A 125 10.06 11.34 -4.51
C MET A 125 10.88 11.92 -5.68
N SER A 126 12.07 12.46 -5.40
CA SER A 126 12.97 12.98 -6.42
C SER A 126 14.00 11.95 -6.88
N GLN A 127 14.10 10.82 -6.22
CA GLN A 127 14.96 9.73 -6.64
C GLN A 127 14.34 9.07 -7.86
N MET A 128 14.75 9.54 -9.05
CA MET A 128 14.53 8.80 -10.28
C MET A 128 15.14 7.40 -10.10
N ASP A 129 14.39 6.38 -10.52
CA ASP A 129 14.80 4.99 -10.54
C ASP A 129 16.25 4.85 -11.02
N THR A 130 17.18 4.65 -10.08
CA THR A 130 18.47 4.04 -10.34
C THR A 130 18.37 2.52 -10.22
N ALA A 131 17.24 1.95 -10.62
CA ALA A 131 17.18 0.56 -11.04
C ALA A 131 17.75 0.54 -12.47
N GLY A 132 19.07 0.43 -12.57
CA GLY A 132 19.83 0.47 -13.80
C GLY A 132 19.28 -0.47 -14.86
N PHE A 133 18.73 0.11 -15.90
CA PHE A 133 18.79 -0.51 -17.21
C PHE A 133 20.21 -0.24 -17.74
N ASP A 134 21.11 -1.15 -17.47
CA ASP A 134 22.39 -1.22 -18.13
C ASP A 134 22.16 -1.63 -19.60
N VAL A 135 22.03 -0.67 -20.47
CA VAL A 135 21.98 -0.85 -21.94
C VAL A 135 23.37 -0.88 -22.56
N THR A 136 24.38 -1.39 -21.85
CA THR A 136 25.69 -1.65 -22.43
C THR A 136 25.98 -3.15 -22.46
N ASN A 137 25.25 -3.87 -23.31
CA ASN A 137 25.77 -5.06 -23.99
C ASN A 137 24.88 -5.43 -25.18
N VAL A 138 25.14 -4.83 -26.29
CA VAL A 138 24.90 -5.40 -27.61
C VAL A 138 26.23 -5.43 -28.32
#